data_3d0621030184bfee04184c8b335f4b0f
#
_entry.id   3d0621030184bfee04184c8b335f4b0f
#
_cell.length_a   1.000
_cell.length_b   1.000
_cell.length_c   1.000
_cell.angle_alpha   90.00
_cell.angle_beta   90.00
_cell.angle_gamma   90.00
#
_symmetry.space_group_name_H-M   'P 1'
#
loop_
_entity.id
_entity.type
_entity.pdbx_description
1 polymer ?
#
loop_
_entity_poly.entity_id
_entity_poly.type
_entity_poly.pdbx_seq_one_letter_code
_entity_poly.pdbx_strand_id
1 'polypeptide(L)'
;RQRQMCIRDRDYIMSELKSMGLEPHKTPKGNVMVTLKGEKEGGERLVTAHCDTLGAMVKKILPSGRIMFDLIGGFTYNSIENDNVIIHTRSGKKITGTILLNHSSVHVYRDAGTLERNQNNMEVRVDEVTKSEEDTRKLGIEVGDFISFDPKTIVTESGFIKSRHLDDKASAGIILSILKKYTEEKIAPKVTTHFAFSCYEDCLLYTSD
;
A
#
# COMPACT_ATOMS: atom_id res chain seq x y z
N ARG A 1 -1.17 -8.80 9.14
CA ARG A 1 -2.30 -7.87 8.94
C ARG A 1 -2.10 -6.91 7.79
N GLN A 2 -0.94 -6.38 7.55
CA GLN A 2 -0.51 -5.87 6.24
C GLN A 2 -0.85 -6.88 5.12
N ARG A 3 -0.91 -8.18 5.45
CA ARG A 3 -1.42 -9.23 4.57
C ARG A 3 -2.78 -8.92 3.90
N GLN A 4 -3.68 -8.16 4.50
CA GLN A 4 -5.01 -7.94 3.90
C GLN A 4 -5.00 -6.92 2.75
N MET A 5 -4.16 -5.88 2.81
CA MET A 5 -4.01 -4.94 1.69
C MET A 5 -3.28 -5.63 0.53
N CYS A 6 -2.18 -6.33 0.80
CA CYS A 6 -1.41 -7.08 -0.20
C CYS A 6 -2.10 -8.36 -0.68
N ILE A 7 -3.08 -8.94 0.05
CA ILE A 7 -3.82 -10.13 -0.40
C ILE A 7 -4.56 -9.86 -1.70
N ARG A 8 -5.27 -8.73 -1.82
CA ARG A 8 -6.01 -8.38 -3.04
C ARG A 8 -5.09 -8.16 -4.22
N ASP A 9 -3.98 -7.46 -4.02
CA ASP A 9 -2.99 -7.21 -5.07
C ASP A 9 -2.36 -8.54 -5.54
N ARG A 10 -2.01 -9.42 -4.61
CA ARG A 10 -1.49 -10.75 -4.93
C ARG A 10 -2.51 -11.62 -5.67
N ASP A 11 -3.76 -11.61 -5.20
CA ASP A 11 -4.81 -12.41 -5.83
C ASP A 11 -5.12 -11.87 -7.24
N TYR A 12 -5.07 -10.55 -7.42
CA TYR A 12 -5.15 -9.92 -8.73
C TYR A 12 -4.00 -10.37 -9.64
N ILE A 13 -2.74 -10.24 -9.19
CA ILE A 13 -1.56 -10.67 -9.95
C ILE A 13 -1.64 -12.17 -10.28
N MET A 14 -2.00 -13.01 -9.31
CA MET A 14 -2.19 -14.44 -9.54
C MET A 14 -3.25 -14.71 -10.61
N SER A 15 -4.35 -13.96 -10.59
CA SER A 15 -5.43 -14.08 -11.59
C SER A 15 -4.97 -13.65 -12.97
N GLU A 16 -4.30 -12.51 -13.07
CA GLU A 16 -3.76 -12.02 -14.35
C GLU A 16 -2.76 -13.00 -14.96
N LEU A 17 -1.80 -13.49 -14.17
CA LEU A 17 -0.82 -14.46 -14.65
C LEU A 17 -1.46 -15.77 -15.12
N LYS A 18 -2.46 -16.27 -14.40
CA LYS A 18 -3.21 -17.45 -14.80
C LYS A 18 -4.03 -17.21 -16.08
N SER A 19 -4.62 -16.03 -16.24
CA SER A 19 -5.36 -15.68 -17.46
C SER A 19 -4.46 -15.62 -18.70
N MET A 20 -3.17 -15.36 -18.52
CA MET A 20 -2.15 -15.43 -19.57
C MET A 20 -1.68 -16.88 -19.88
N GLY A 21 -2.23 -17.89 -19.18
CA GLY A 21 -1.81 -19.28 -19.33
C GLY A 21 -0.50 -19.63 -18.61
N LEU A 22 -0.05 -18.77 -17.68
CA LEU A 22 1.14 -18.99 -16.88
C LEU A 22 0.82 -19.76 -15.59
N GLU A 23 1.83 -20.37 -14.98
CA GLU A 23 1.72 -21.13 -13.72
C GLU A 23 2.39 -20.39 -12.56
N PRO A 24 1.76 -19.34 -12.02
CA PRO A 24 2.30 -18.64 -10.87
C PRO A 24 2.12 -19.46 -9.58
N HIS A 25 3.06 -19.31 -8.66
CA HIS A 25 2.97 -19.89 -7.32
C HIS A 25 3.25 -18.85 -6.23
N LYS A 26 2.77 -19.13 -5.02
CA LYS A 26 3.05 -18.29 -3.83
C LYS A 26 4.20 -18.91 -3.04
N THR A 27 5.17 -18.11 -2.66
CA THR A 27 6.22 -18.52 -1.72
C THR A 27 5.64 -18.63 -0.29
N PRO A 28 6.35 -19.30 0.66
CA PRO A 28 5.91 -19.35 2.06
C PRO A 28 5.72 -17.97 2.70
N LYS A 29 6.51 -16.96 2.30
CA LYS A 29 6.37 -15.57 2.74
C LYS A 29 5.20 -14.85 2.04
N GLY A 30 4.65 -15.42 0.98
CA GLY A 30 3.49 -14.88 0.29
C GLY A 30 3.81 -14.05 -0.95
N ASN A 31 5.04 -14.01 -1.41
CA ASN A 31 5.39 -13.40 -2.70
C ASN A 31 4.80 -14.23 -3.85
N VAL A 32 4.43 -13.59 -4.95
CA VAL A 32 4.00 -14.28 -6.15
C VAL A 32 5.20 -14.43 -7.08
N MET A 33 5.41 -15.64 -7.58
CA MET A 33 6.48 -15.92 -8.54
C MET A 33 5.94 -16.65 -9.76
N VAL A 34 6.54 -16.36 -10.92
CA VAL A 34 6.33 -17.08 -12.17
C VAL A 34 7.67 -17.17 -12.92
N THR A 35 7.87 -18.29 -13.62
CA THR A 35 9.10 -18.55 -14.37
C THR A 35 8.80 -18.74 -15.84
N LEU A 36 9.53 -18.03 -16.70
CA LEU A 36 9.58 -18.31 -18.13
C LEU A 36 10.89 -19.03 -18.46
N LYS A 37 10.78 -20.20 -19.08
CA LYS A 37 11.95 -20.96 -19.54
C LYS A 37 12.64 -20.19 -20.67
N GLY A 38 13.96 -20.09 -20.60
CA GLY A 38 14.78 -19.46 -21.62
C GLY A 38 15.06 -20.33 -22.82
N GLU A 39 15.44 -19.71 -23.95
CA GLU A 39 15.90 -20.39 -25.16
C GLU A 39 17.25 -21.08 -24.97
N LYS A 40 18.10 -20.55 -24.08
CA LYS A 40 19.46 -21.04 -23.82
C LYS A 40 19.59 -21.59 -22.43
N GLU A 41 20.34 -22.65 -22.28
CA GLU A 41 20.79 -23.15 -20.98
C GLU A 41 21.95 -22.31 -20.44
N GLY A 42 22.07 -22.23 -19.12
CA GLY A 42 23.14 -21.53 -18.42
C GLY A 42 22.83 -20.07 -18.12
N GLY A 43 22.82 -19.77 -16.84
CA GLY A 43 22.46 -18.50 -16.25
C GLY A 43 20.94 -18.32 -16.12
N GLU A 44 20.54 -17.69 -15.06
CA GLU A 44 19.15 -17.33 -14.76
C GLU A 44 19.04 -15.85 -14.45
N ARG A 45 17.87 -15.27 -14.67
CA ARG A 45 17.61 -13.86 -14.37
C ARG A 45 16.43 -13.75 -13.41
N LEU A 46 16.54 -12.87 -12.44
CA LEU A 46 15.44 -12.45 -11.57
C LEU A 46 15.04 -11.02 -11.93
N VAL A 47 13.74 -10.81 -12.14
CA VAL A 47 13.10 -9.50 -12.28
C VAL A 47 12.10 -9.37 -11.14
N THR A 48 12.20 -8.32 -10.38
CA THR A 48 11.36 -8.15 -9.18
C THR A 48 10.70 -6.78 -9.13
N ALA A 49 9.53 -6.74 -8.54
CA ALA A 49 8.79 -5.55 -8.14
C ALA A 49 8.05 -5.84 -6.84
N HIS A 50 7.66 -4.80 -6.08
CA HIS A 50 6.82 -5.00 -4.90
C HIS A 50 5.40 -4.46 -5.07
N CYS A 51 4.46 -5.02 -4.30
CA CYS A 51 3.03 -4.69 -4.37
C CYS A 51 2.53 -3.99 -3.12
N ASP A 52 3.27 -4.10 -2.02
CA ASP A 52 2.93 -3.40 -0.79
C ASP A 52 3.15 -1.90 -0.96
N THR A 53 2.48 -1.15 -0.13
CA THR A 53 2.44 0.31 -0.20
C THR A 53 2.61 0.90 1.18
N LEU A 54 3.13 2.10 1.23
CA LEU A 54 3.14 2.94 2.42
C LEU A 54 1.74 3.03 3.03
N GLY A 55 1.67 3.06 4.35
CA GLY A 55 0.42 3.12 5.09
C GLY A 55 0.62 3.59 6.52
N ALA A 56 -0.37 3.35 7.36
CA ALA A 56 -0.28 3.61 8.78
C ALA A 56 -1.05 2.54 9.59
N MET A 57 -0.91 2.59 10.90
CA MET A 57 -1.60 1.71 11.83
C MET A 57 -2.17 2.52 12.99
N VAL A 58 -3.38 2.18 13.42
CA VAL A 58 -4.01 2.76 14.61
C VAL A 58 -3.15 2.46 15.83
N LYS A 59 -2.57 3.50 16.42
CA LYS A 59 -1.74 3.43 17.63
C LYS A 59 -2.58 3.57 18.90
N LYS A 60 -3.48 4.55 18.90
CA LYS A 60 -4.30 4.88 20.06
C LYS A 60 -5.58 5.59 19.61
N ILE A 61 -6.69 5.31 20.27
CA ILE A 61 -7.90 6.10 20.15
C ILE A 61 -7.92 7.08 21.33
N LEU A 62 -8.08 8.36 21.03
CA LEU A 62 -8.07 9.42 22.03
C LEU A 62 -9.46 9.56 22.72
N PRO A 63 -9.53 10.15 23.91
CA PRO A 63 -10.82 10.43 24.56
C PRO A 63 -11.77 11.28 23.73
N SER A 64 -11.26 12.06 22.76
CA SER A 64 -12.04 12.85 21.80
C SER A 64 -12.63 12.03 20.65
N GLY A 65 -12.31 10.74 20.55
CA GLY A 65 -12.63 9.89 19.40
C GLY A 65 -11.65 9.98 18.23
N ARG A 66 -10.67 10.91 18.28
CA ARG A 66 -9.61 11.02 17.28
C ARG A 66 -8.62 9.87 17.40
N ILE A 67 -7.90 9.58 16.32
CA ILE A 67 -7.02 8.41 16.25
C ILE A 67 -5.58 8.87 16.04
N MET A 68 -4.71 8.52 16.97
CA MET A 68 -3.26 8.58 16.75
C MET A 68 -2.82 7.35 15.96
N PHE A 69 -1.83 7.54 15.10
CA PHE A 69 -1.32 6.49 14.23
C PHE A 69 0.20 6.49 14.16
N ASP A 70 0.78 5.34 13.85
CA ASP A 70 2.18 5.19 13.47
C ASP A 70 2.29 4.89 11.98
N LEU A 71 3.36 5.38 11.35
CA LEU A 71 3.64 5.14 9.93
C LEU A 71 4.07 3.68 9.70
N ILE A 72 3.73 3.17 8.53
CA ILE A 72 4.24 1.90 7.98
C ILE A 72 4.97 2.25 6.69
N GLY A 73 6.28 1.97 6.67
CA GLY A 73 7.19 2.38 5.61
C GLY A 73 7.88 3.72 5.89
N GLY A 74 8.81 4.10 5.03
CA GLY A 74 9.70 5.25 5.20
C GLY A 74 9.21 6.49 4.44
N PHE A 75 8.49 7.40 5.11
CA PHE A 75 8.08 8.69 4.54
C PHE A 75 7.83 9.74 5.63
N THR A 76 7.61 10.99 5.23
CA THR A 76 7.44 12.11 6.16
C THR A 76 5.96 12.39 6.43
N TYR A 77 5.64 12.79 7.66
CA TYR A 77 4.28 13.20 8.06
C TYR A 77 3.72 14.35 7.21
N ASN A 78 4.58 15.24 6.73
CA ASN A 78 4.18 16.37 5.88
C ASN A 78 3.51 15.91 4.57
N SER A 79 3.91 14.74 4.05
CA SER A 79 3.41 14.21 2.77
C SER A 79 1.98 13.69 2.83
N ILE A 80 1.42 13.56 4.04
CA ILE A 80 0.09 12.98 4.28
C ILE A 80 -0.89 13.92 4.97
N GLU A 81 -0.47 15.15 5.28
CA GLU A 81 -1.38 16.16 5.86
C GLU A 81 -2.55 16.42 4.91
N ASN A 82 -3.77 16.40 5.43
CA ASN A 82 -5.04 16.52 4.71
C ASN A 82 -5.36 15.36 3.73
N ASP A 83 -4.67 14.25 3.83
CA ASP A 83 -5.01 13.08 3.03
C ASP A 83 -6.26 12.37 3.52
N ASN A 84 -7.06 11.91 2.56
CA ASN A 84 -8.14 10.97 2.82
C ASN A 84 -7.56 9.58 3.08
N VAL A 85 -8.14 8.90 4.05
CA VAL A 85 -7.71 7.56 4.45
C VAL A 85 -8.88 6.60 4.59
N ILE A 86 -8.55 5.31 4.57
CA ILE A 86 -9.49 4.23 4.89
C ILE A 86 -8.88 3.42 6.03
N ILE A 87 -9.60 3.31 7.13
CA ILE A 87 -9.27 2.42 8.24
C ILE A 87 -9.90 1.06 7.96
N HIS A 88 -9.09 0.02 7.94
CA HIS A 88 -9.49 -1.35 7.68
C HIS A 88 -9.66 -2.09 9.01
N THR A 89 -10.89 -2.26 9.45
CA THR A 89 -11.19 -2.93 10.72
C THR A 89 -10.97 -4.45 10.62
N ARG A 90 -10.82 -5.11 11.75
CA ARG A 90 -10.70 -6.58 11.83
C ARG A 90 -11.94 -7.31 11.31
N SER A 91 -13.11 -6.70 11.44
CA SER A 91 -14.38 -7.23 10.92
C SER A 91 -14.52 -7.10 9.40
N GLY A 92 -13.57 -6.44 8.72
CA GLY A 92 -13.60 -6.17 7.28
C GLY A 92 -14.36 -4.90 6.88
N LYS A 93 -14.88 -4.12 7.83
CA LYS A 93 -15.44 -2.80 7.55
C LYS A 93 -14.35 -1.84 7.10
N LYS A 94 -14.71 -0.89 6.26
CA LYS A 94 -13.89 0.22 5.82
C LYS A 94 -14.51 1.50 6.33
N ILE A 95 -13.77 2.22 7.16
CA ILE A 95 -14.19 3.50 7.72
C ILE A 95 -13.32 4.58 7.11
N THR A 96 -13.92 5.59 6.51
CA THR A 96 -13.18 6.72 5.93
C THR A 96 -12.79 7.73 7.00
N GLY A 97 -11.78 8.53 6.70
CA GLY A 97 -11.31 9.59 7.57
C GLY A 97 -10.31 10.50 6.87
N THR A 98 -9.88 11.52 7.57
CA THR A 98 -8.90 12.49 7.09
C THR A 98 -7.79 12.66 8.11
N ILE A 99 -6.55 12.74 7.65
CA ILE A 99 -5.39 13.07 8.48
C ILE A 99 -5.33 14.57 8.66
N LEU A 100 -5.32 15.01 9.90
CA LEU A 100 -5.27 16.42 10.27
C LEU A 100 -4.20 16.67 11.31
N LEU A 101 -3.69 17.89 11.31
CA LEU A 101 -2.96 18.42 12.46
C LEU A 101 -3.93 18.59 13.64
N ASN A 102 -3.52 18.28 14.85
CA ASN A 102 -4.36 18.54 16.06
C ASN A 102 -4.63 20.04 16.26
N HIS A 103 -3.71 20.92 15.81
CA HIS A 103 -3.88 22.36 15.68
C HIS A 103 -4.12 22.77 14.22
N SER A 104 -5.19 22.31 13.59
CA SER A 104 -5.39 22.43 12.14
C SER A 104 -5.86 23.81 11.67
N SER A 105 -6.42 24.66 12.55
CA SER A 105 -6.99 25.94 12.14
C SER A 105 -6.11 27.12 12.55
N VAL A 106 -5.60 27.85 11.56
CA VAL A 106 -4.82 29.08 11.78
C VAL A 106 -5.61 30.21 12.49
N HIS A 107 -6.94 30.16 12.43
CA HIS A 107 -7.80 31.12 13.12
C HIS A 107 -7.95 30.81 14.61
N VAL A 108 -7.65 29.59 15.03
CA VAL A 108 -7.76 29.13 16.43
C VAL A 108 -6.39 28.97 17.05
N TYR A 109 -5.44 28.42 16.31
CA TYR A 109 -4.11 28.08 16.78
C TYR A 109 -3.04 28.89 16.06
N ARG A 110 -2.32 29.74 16.80
CA ARG A 110 -1.29 30.61 16.23
C ARG A 110 -0.07 29.85 15.69
N ASP A 111 0.15 28.66 16.20
CA ASP A 111 1.25 27.75 15.83
C ASP A 111 0.89 26.75 14.71
N ALA A 112 -0.33 26.76 14.18
CA ALA A 112 -0.77 25.81 13.16
C ALA A 112 0.18 25.73 11.94
N GLY A 113 0.79 26.87 11.57
CA GLY A 113 1.75 26.93 10.45
C GLY A 113 3.16 26.42 10.79
N THR A 114 3.55 26.40 12.06
CA THR A 114 4.90 26.07 12.52
C THR A 114 4.97 24.80 13.35
N LEU A 115 3.82 24.27 13.78
CA LEU A 115 3.76 23.05 14.56
C LEU A 115 4.36 21.89 13.75
N GLU A 116 5.27 21.14 14.35
CA GLU A 116 5.94 20.03 13.71
C GLU A 116 4.93 18.93 13.31
N ARG A 117 5.03 18.43 12.07
CA ARG A 117 4.26 17.29 11.57
C ARG A 117 4.93 16.01 12.01
N ASN A 118 4.42 15.40 13.07
CA ASN A 118 4.97 14.19 13.66
C ASN A 118 3.85 13.34 14.30
N GLN A 119 4.22 12.18 14.83
CA GLN A 119 3.30 11.21 15.44
C GLN A 119 2.46 11.75 16.62
N ASN A 120 2.87 12.85 17.26
CA ASN A 120 2.18 13.41 18.42
C ASN A 120 1.22 14.54 18.04
N ASN A 121 1.46 15.15 16.88
CA ASN A 121 0.74 16.35 16.45
C ASN A 121 -0.24 16.06 15.30
N MET A 122 -0.22 14.85 14.72
CA MET A 122 -1.13 14.46 13.66
C MET A 122 -2.07 13.35 14.11
N GLU A 123 -3.31 13.43 13.68
CA GLU A 123 -4.37 12.52 14.05
C GLU A 123 -5.30 12.24 12.86
N VAL A 124 -6.00 11.12 12.88
CA VAL A 124 -7.09 10.83 11.96
C VAL A 124 -8.41 11.22 12.61
N ARG A 125 -9.19 12.02 11.89
CA ARG A 125 -10.61 12.23 12.15
C ARG A 125 -11.39 11.29 11.26
N VAL A 126 -12.21 10.42 11.84
CA VAL A 126 -13.14 9.58 11.08
C VAL A 126 -14.30 10.40 10.53
N ASP A 127 -14.84 9.99 9.38
CA ASP A 127 -15.97 10.66 8.72
C ASP A 127 -17.32 10.16 9.31
N GLU A 128 -17.35 9.99 10.63
CA GLU A 128 -18.51 9.57 11.41
C GLU A 128 -18.68 10.48 12.61
N VAL A 129 -19.88 10.51 13.16
CA VAL A 129 -20.17 11.32 14.36
C VAL A 129 -19.62 10.61 15.58
N THR A 130 -18.39 10.95 15.95
CA THR A 130 -17.72 10.44 17.16
C THR A 130 -17.34 11.59 18.09
N LYS A 131 -17.59 11.47 19.38
CA LYS A 131 -17.25 12.45 20.42
C LYS A 131 -16.44 11.84 21.56
N SER A 132 -16.25 10.53 21.52
CA SER A 132 -15.54 9.79 22.55
C SER A 132 -14.79 8.59 21.97
N GLU A 133 -13.84 8.06 22.75
CA GLU A 133 -13.17 6.79 22.42
C GLU A 133 -14.18 5.66 22.21
N GLU A 134 -15.23 5.62 23.04
CA GLU A 134 -16.26 4.59 22.95
C GLU A 134 -17.04 4.66 21.63
N ASP A 135 -17.36 5.86 21.14
CA ASP A 135 -18.05 6.03 19.86
C ASP A 135 -17.20 5.49 18.71
N THR A 136 -15.90 5.79 18.72
CA THR A 136 -14.97 5.30 17.70
C THR A 136 -14.82 3.78 17.76
N ARG A 137 -14.76 3.20 18.96
CA ARG A 137 -14.74 1.73 19.13
C ARG A 137 -16.03 1.05 18.67
N LYS A 138 -17.20 1.67 18.86
CA LYS A 138 -18.49 1.16 18.34
C LYS A 138 -18.52 1.03 16.82
N LEU A 139 -17.72 1.81 16.08
CA LEU A 139 -17.53 1.64 14.64
C LEU A 139 -16.79 0.34 14.29
N GLY A 140 -16.13 -0.27 15.27
CA GLY A 140 -15.31 -1.48 15.13
C GLY A 140 -13.82 -1.19 14.94
N ILE A 141 -13.40 0.05 15.16
CA ILE A 141 -12.00 0.45 15.06
C ILE A 141 -11.26 0.05 16.33
N GLU A 142 -10.11 -0.58 16.17
CA GLU A 142 -9.24 -1.03 17.25
C GLU A 142 -7.78 -0.65 17.01
N VAL A 143 -7.02 -0.61 18.10
CA VAL A 143 -5.56 -0.49 18.03
C VAL A 143 -4.99 -1.64 17.21
N GLY A 144 -4.10 -1.32 16.27
CA GLY A 144 -3.50 -2.27 15.34
C GLY A 144 -4.32 -2.48 14.05
N ASP A 145 -5.41 -1.74 13.83
CA ASP A 145 -6.07 -1.70 12.53
C ASP A 145 -5.23 -0.89 11.53
N PHE A 146 -5.25 -1.31 10.27
CA PHE A 146 -4.45 -0.64 9.22
C PHE A 146 -5.20 0.55 8.63
N ILE A 147 -4.41 1.55 8.24
CA ILE A 147 -4.86 2.76 7.59
C ILE A 147 -4.19 2.83 6.22
N SER A 148 -4.99 2.84 5.15
CA SER A 148 -4.51 3.07 3.79
C SER A 148 -4.78 4.51 3.37
N PHE A 149 -3.83 5.09 2.64
CA PHE A 149 -3.97 6.41 2.03
C PHE A 149 -4.70 6.32 0.69
N ASP A 150 -5.40 7.37 0.34
CA ASP A 150 -5.99 7.49 -1.00
C ASP A 150 -4.86 7.51 -2.05
N PRO A 151 -4.84 6.60 -3.02
CA PRO A 151 -3.82 6.56 -4.06
C PRO A 151 -3.83 7.79 -4.97
N LYS A 152 -4.92 8.56 -5.05
CA LYS A 152 -5.10 9.75 -5.89
C LYS A 152 -4.69 9.50 -7.35
N THR A 153 -5.07 8.32 -7.88
CA THR A 153 -4.66 7.90 -9.21
C THR A 153 -5.39 8.67 -10.29
N ILE A 154 -4.63 9.33 -11.15
CA ILE A 154 -5.13 10.11 -12.29
C ILE A 154 -4.32 9.72 -13.51
N VAL A 155 -5.02 9.44 -14.61
CA VAL A 155 -4.42 9.32 -15.94
C VAL A 155 -4.82 10.54 -16.74
N THR A 156 -3.84 11.31 -17.20
CA THR A 156 -4.10 12.53 -17.99
C THR A 156 -4.32 12.19 -19.47
N GLU A 157 -4.94 13.07 -20.23
CA GLU A 157 -5.09 12.92 -21.68
C GLU A 157 -3.77 12.81 -22.42
N SER A 158 -2.70 13.43 -21.89
CA SER A 158 -1.35 13.34 -22.43
C SER A 158 -0.62 12.03 -22.08
N GLY A 159 -1.26 11.12 -21.33
CA GLY A 159 -0.70 9.82 -20.97
C GLY A 159 0.12 9.79 -19.67
N PHE A 160 0.19 10.89 -18.92
CA PHE A 160 0.83 10.84 -17.59
C PHE A 160 -0.03 10.08 -16.60
N ILE A 161 0.61 9.21 -15.81
CA ILE A 161 0.01 8.52 -14.69
C ILE A 161 0.55 9.15 -13.40
N LYS A 162 -0.37 9.66 -12.58
CA LYS A 162 -0.08 10.22 -11.25
C LYS A 162 -0.72 9.33 -10.22
N SER A 163 0.05 8.91 -9.21
CA SER A 163 -0.48 8.17 -8.07
C SER A 163 0.50 8.27 -6.90
N ARG A 164 -0.01 8.11 -5.67
CA ARG A 164 0.82 8.00 -4.48
C ARG A 164 1.67 6.73 -4.47
N HIS A 165 1.17 5.65 -5.06
CA HIS A 165 1.75 4.31 -4.96
C HIS A 165 2.35 3.84 -6.29
N LEU A 166 2.99 4.74 -7.07
CA LEU A 166 3.75 4.34 -8.25
C LEU A 166 4.97 3.48 -7.87
N ASP A 167 5.53 3.73 -6.72
CA ASP A 167 6.49 2.86 -6.05
C ASP A 167 5.71 1.80 -5.24
N ASP A 168 5.71 0.50 -5.64
CA ASP A 168 6.31 0.04 -6.90
C ASP A 168 5.24 -0.64 -7.81
N LYS A 169 3.99 -0.20 -7.69
CA LYS A 169 2.90 -0.72 -8.54
C LYS A 169 3.12 -0.42 -10.02
N ALA A 170 3.92 0.60 -10.35
CA ALA A 170 4.27 0.87 -11.73
C ALA A 170 5.14 -0.26 -12.31
N SER A 171 6.20 -0.67 -11.61
CA SER A 171 7.04 -1.79 -12.07
C SER A 171 6.28 -3.11 -12.08
N ALA A 172 5.38 -3.34 -11.10
CA ALA A 172 4.50 -4.51 -11.12
C ALA A 172 3.63 -4.53 -12.38
N GLY A 173 3.03 -3.40 -12.76
CA GLY A 173 2.26 -3.25 -13.98
C GLY A 173 3.09 -3.44 -15.26
N ILE A 174 4.33 -2.94 -15.28
CA ILE A 174 5.28 -3.12 -16.38
C ILE A 174 5.62 -4.61 -16.53
N ILE A 175 5.92 -5.31 -15.43
CA ILE A 175 6.23 -6.75 -15.46
C ILE A 175 5.02 -7.54 -16.01
N LEU A 176 3.80 -7.26 -15.55
CA LEU A 176 2.60 -7.91 -16.08
C LEU A 176 2.42 -7.64 -17.58
N SER A 177 2.69 -6.42 -18.03
CA SER A 177 2.60 -6.05 -19.46
C SER A 177 3.65 -6.78 -20.30
N ILE A 178 4.88 -6.93 -19.81
CA ILE A 178 5.95 -7.71 -20.45
C ILE A 178 5.55 -9.19 -20.55
N LEU A 179 5.05 -9.77 -19.46
CA LEU A 179 4.62 -11.16 -19.42
C LEU A 179 3.47 -11.41 -20.39
N LYS A 180 2.49 -10.51 -20.45
CA LYS A 180 1.40 -10.56 -21.40
C LYS A 180 1.92 -10.56 -22.84
N LYS A 181 2.82 -9.66 -23.17
CA LYS A 181 3.44 -9.61 -24.50
C LYS A 181 4.18 -10.90 -24.84
N TYR A 182 4.96 -11.46 -23.90
CA TYR A 182 5.69 -12.71 -24.12
C TYR A 182 4.75 -13.88 -24.40
N THR A 183 3.62 -13.96 -23.70
CA THR A 183 2.64 -15.03 -23.90
C THR A 183 1.84 -14.85 -25.19
N GLU A 184 1.38 -13.66 -25.53
CA GLU A 184 0.60 -13.38 -26.74
C GLU A 184 1.44 -13.56 -28.01
N GLU A 185 2.68 -13.09 -28.01
CA GLU A 185 3.59 -13.21 -29.16
C GLU A 185 4.40 -14.53 -29.17
N LYS A 186 4.18 -15.40 -28.15
CA LYS A 186 4.90 -16.69 -27.97
C LYS A 186 6.42 -16.51 -27.99
N ILE A 187 6.91 -15.44 -27.35
CA ILE A 187 8.33 -15.13 -27.22
C ILE A 187 8.89 -15.84 -25.98
N ALA A 188 10.03 -16.52 -26.11
CA ALA A 188 10.81 -16.99 -24.97
C ALA A 188 11.91 -16.00 -24.62
N PRO A 189 12.23 -15.78 -23.32
CA PRO A 189 13.40 -14.99 -22.95
C PRO A 189 14.69 -15.72 -23.35
N LYS A 190 15.77 -14.98 -23.56
CA LYS A 190 17.08 -15.58 -23.94
C LYS A 190 17.61 -16.57 -22.90
N VAL A 191 17.39 -16.28 -21.62
CA VAL A 191 17.76 -17.12 -20.48
C VAL A 191 16.53 -17.30 -19.59
N THR A 192 16.48 -18.39 -18.84
CA THR A 192 15.40 -18.61 -17.89
C THR A 192 15.24 -17.38 -16.98
N THR A 193 14.04 -16.87 -16.90
CA THR A 193 13.74 -15.63 -16.18
C THR A 193 12.64 -15.87 -15.19
N HIS A 194 12.93 -15.56 -13.93
CA HIS A 194 12.01 -15.57 -12.82
C HIS A 194 11.47 -14.17 -12.59
N PHE A 195 10.16 -14.05 -12.46
CA PHE A 195 9.49 -12.80 -12.12
C PHE A 195 8.90 -12.93 -10.73
N ALA A 196 9.25 -11.99 -9.84
CA ALA A 196 8.83 -12.02 -8.46
C ALA A 196 8.10 -10.72 -8.08
N PHE A 197 6.92 -10.85 -7.48
CA PHE A 197 6.14 -9.76 -6.92
C PHE A 197 6.17 -9.90 -5.40
N SER A 198 6.96 -9.05 -4.73
CA SER A 198 7.10 -9.07 -3.29
C SER A 198 5.98 -8.32 -2.59
N CYS A 199 5.76 -8.60 -1.30
CA CYS A 199 4.68 -8.03 -0.50
C CYS A 199 5.13 -7.44 0.82
N TYR A 200 6.44 -7.26 1.02
CA TYR A 200 7.02 -6.83 2.28
C TYR A 200 8.26 -5.94 2.10
N GLU A 201 8.39 -5.26 0.97
CA GLU A 201 9.54 -4.40 0.71
C GLU A 201 9.54 -3.20 1.66
N ASP A 202 8.44 -2.46 1.72
CA ASP A 202 8.28 -1.31 2.60
C ASP A 202 8.47 -1.61 4.09
N CYS A 203 8.36 -2.89 4.49
CA CYS A 203 8.52 -3.33 5.87
C CYS A 203 9.86 -4.00 6.16
N LEU A 204 10.60 -4.43 5.14
CA LEU A 204 11.76 -5.30 5.28
C LEU A 204 13.11 -4.61 5.08
N LEU A 205 13.14 -3.32 4.85
CA LEU A 205 14.39 -2.54 4.77
C LEU A 205 15.31 -2.70 6.01
N TYR A 206 14.81 -3.29 7.09
CA TYR A 206 15.57 -3.56 8.31
C TYR A 206 15.87 -5.04 8.57
N THR A 207 15.46 -5.96 7.70
CA THR A 207 15.60 -7.42 7.94
C THR A 207 16.12 -8.20 6.74
N SER A 208 16.80 -7.55 5.82
CA SER A 208 17.45 -8.19 4.68
C SER A 208 18.90 -8.56 4.94
N ASP A 209 19.20 -9.03 6.15
CA ASP A 209 20.45 -9.75 6.47
C ASP A 209 20.22 -11.26 6.38
#